data_e58484ff7f734d8b4e4239685b0507af
#
_entry.id   e58484ff7f734d8b4e4239685b0507af
#
_cell.length_a   1.000
_cell.length_b   1.000
_cell.length_c   1.000
_cell.angle_alpha   90.00
_cell.angle_beta   90.00
_cell.angle_gamma   90.00
#
_symmetry.space_group_name_H-M   'P 1'
#
loop_
_entity.id
_entity.type
_entity.pdbx_description
1 polymer ?
#
loop_
_entity_poly.entity_id
_entity_poly.type
_entity_poly.pdbx_seq_one_letter_code
_entity_poly.pdbx_strand_id
1 'polypeptide(L)'
;MGAQKSIHAGKAKIDVNVDLTHKLCTSLMLLPPIPIRDGGSPLSLVIGSLCIKHPNLFGGSEKLDVSWDKGLYDSTVLVAYRRPRPEWLPQQCFVLQHSVSPEIGVHGTPVDNFSRSGSGGVNLSRLSLGVDLNEPASSNWTSTTSIKFEHVNILSDDGRSITRDMEGFPVTCSGSTHDSMVVLKQESRYAKATNDSFSRFSMQIEQGIPVLSKWLIFNKFKFVATKGLKLGPAFLVASLTGGSIVGDMAPYQAFAVGGLGSVRGYGEGAVGSGRSCLVANSELTLPLTETLNGALFLDCGSDLGSGRLVPGNPALRQGKPGSGTGFGYGLRYKSPIGHLQIDYAMNSFKQKTVFFGVSNLGL
;
A
#
# COMPACT_ATOMS: atom_id res chain seq x y z
N MET A 1 -7.26 -41.40 -8.12
CA MET A 1 -8.45 -41.51 -8.97
C MET A 1 -8.71 -42.99 -9.25
N GLY A 2 -9.77 -43.54 -8.74
CA GLY A 2 -10.20 -44.90 -9.05
C GLY A 2 -11.47 -44.86 -9.90
N ALA A 3 -11.46 -45.47 -11.07
CA ALA A 3 -12.63 -45.59 -11.91
C ALA A 3 -13.17 -47.02 -11.82
N GLN A 4 -14.41 -47.20 -11.43
CA GLN A 4 -15.08 -48.50 -11.48
C GLN A 4 -16.03 -48.55 -12.70
N LYS A 5 -15.93 -49.64 -13.45
CA LYS A 5 -16.77 -49.87 -14.61
C LYS A 5 -17.99 -50.69 -14.16
N SER A 6 -19.17 -50.08 -14.24
CA SER A 6 -20.42 -50.79 -13.96
C SER A 6 -20.99 -51.32 -15.28
N ILE A 7 -21.26 -52.62 -15.31
CA ILE A 7 -21.81 -53.31 -16.46
C ILE A 7 -23.34 -53.37 -16.30
N HIS A 8 -24.05 -52.40 -16.91
CA HIS A 8 -25.49 -52.52 -17.10
C HIS A 8 -25.88 -52.37 -18.58
N ALA A 9 -26.77 -53.19 -19.01
CA ALA A 9 -27.18 -53.42 -20.37
C ALA A 9 -27.23 -52.16 -21.28
N GLY A 10 -26.34 -52.08 -22.27
CA GLY A 10 -26.46 -51.21 -23.43
C GLY A 10 -25.81 -49.86 -23.40
N LYS A 11 -25.33 -49.35 -22.24
CA LYS A 11 -24.54 -48.10 -22.15
C LYS A 11 -23.45 -48.27 -21.10
N ALA A 12 -22.20 -48.06 -21.48
CA ALA A 12 -21.08 -48.06 -20.51
C ALA A 12 -21.20 -46.79 -19.62
N LYS A 13 -21.53 -46.99 -18.35
CA LYS A 13 -21.51 -45.97 -17.33
C LYS A 13 -20.19 -46.04 -16.57
N ILE A 14 -19.43 -44.98 -16.55
CA ILE A 14 -18.19 -44.87 -15.78
C ILE A 14 -18.52 -44.04 -14.55
N ASP A 15 -18.47 -44.64 -13.38
CA ASP A 15 -18.55 -43.92 -12.11
C ASP A 15 -17.14 -43.53 -11.69
N VAL A 16 -16.85 -42.23 -11.66
CA VAL A 16 -15.55 -41.68 -11.25
C VAL A 16 -15.70 -41.17 -9.83
N ASN A 17 -15.11 -41.89 -8.87
CA ASN A 17 -14.98 -41.41 -7.50
C ASN A 17 -13.74 -40.56 -7.39
N VAL A 18 -13.93 -39.29 -7.08
CA VAL A 18 -12.84 -38.33 -6.84
C VAL A 18 -12.81 -38.03 -5.35
N ASP A 19 -11.80 -38.53 -4.66
CA ASP A 19 -11.55 -38.19 -3.27
C ASP A 19 -10.90 -36.77 -3.22
N LEU A 20 -11.67 -35.81 -2.77
CA LEU A 20 -11.20 -34.44 -2.57
C LEU A 20 -10.77 -34.28 -1.12
N THR A 21 -9.46 -34.21 -0.89
CA THR A 21 -8.94 -33.77 0.41
C THR A 21 -8.86 -32.26 0.46
N HIS A 22 -9.62 -31.64 1.34
CA HIS A 22 -9.50 -30.22 1.61
C HIS A 22 -8.19 -29.94 2.34
N LYS A 23 -7.27 -29.24 1.68
CA LYS A 23 -6.07 -28.70 2.33
C LYS A 23 -6.38 -27.29 2.82
N LEU A 24 -6.43 -27.11 4.13
CA LEU A 24 -6.38 -25.78 4.74
C LEU A 24 -4.94 -25.30 4.66
N CYS A 25 -4.67 -24.28 3.85
CA CYS A 25 -3.35 -23.67 3.77
C CYS A 25 -3.23 -22.60 4.86
N THR A 26 -2.38 -22.85 5.84
CA THR A 26 -2.01 -21.88 6.87
C THR A 26 -0.55 -21.53 6.71
N SER A 27 -0.22 -20.25 6.75
CA SER A 27 1.16 -19.77 6.82
C SER A 27 1.31 -18.87 8.04
N LEU A 28 2.31 -19.13 8.86
CA LEU A 28 2.71 -18.30 9.98
C LEU A 28 4.13 -17.83 9.69
N MET A 29 4.31 -16.53 9.59
CA MET A 29 5.61 -15.90 9.40
C MET A 29 5.93 -15.04 10.62
N LEU A 30 7.01 -15.37 11.31
CA LEU A 30 7.55 -14.59 12.40
C LEU A 30 8.89 -14.01 11.96
N LEU A 31 8.97 -12.71 11.78
CA LEU A 31 10.22 -12.00 11.55
C LEU A 31 10.67 -11.39 12.88
N PRO A 32 11.89 -11.72 13.35
CA PRO A 32 12.41 -11.08 14.55
C PRO A 32 12.52 -9.57 14.31
N PRO A 33 12.18 -8.72 15.30
CA PRO A 33 12.40 -7.29 15.21
C PRO A 33 13.90 -7.05 15.10
N ILE A 34 14.34 -6.52 13.95
CA ILE A 34 15.73 -6.08 13.80
C ILE A 34 15.78 -4.72 14.51
N PRO A 35 16.53 -4.59 15.62
CA PRO A 35 16.74 -3.31 16.26
C PRO A 35 17.55 -2.44 15.31
N ILE A 36 16.91 -1.55 14.59
CA ILE A 36 17.57 -0.50 13.85
C ILE A 36 17.97 0.53 14.89
N ARG A 37 19.23 0.52 15.21
CA ARG A 37 19.86 1.54 16.03
C ARG A 37 19.95 2.78 15.15
N ASP A 38 19.34 3.85 15.61
CA ASP A 38 19.28 5.17 15.01
C ASP A 38 18.32 5.29 13.80
N GLY A 39 17.09 5.50 14.10
CA GLY A 39 16.25 6.58 13.63
C GLY A 39 15.62 6.52 12.29
N GLY A 40 15.31 5.48 11.71
CA GLY A 40 14.32 5.38 10.68
C GLY A 40 13.37 4.26 11.03
N SER A 41 12.16 4.55 11.47
CA SER A 41 11.22 3.49 11.72
C SER A 41 10.85 2.87 10.38
N PRO A 42 11.19 1.61 10.10
CA PRO A 42 10.48 0.87 9.09
C PRO A 42 9.05 0.77 9.59
N LEU A 43 8.19 1.56 8.99
CA LEU A 43 6.80 1.75 9.40
C LEU A 43 5.97 0.48 9.35
N SER A 44 6.49 -0.57 8.78
CA SER A 44 5.84 -1.87 8.69
C SER A 44 6.86 -3.00 8.70
N LEU A 45 7.59 -3.15 9.81
CA LEU A 45 8.28 -4.41 10.01
C LEU A 45 7.20 -5.43 10.40
N VAL A 46 6.84 -6.31 9.50
CA VAL A 46 5.91 -7.39 9.81
C VAL A 46 6.59 -8.31 10.81
N ILE A 47 6.06 -8.35 12.04
CA ILE A 47 6.56 -9.22 13.10
C ILE A 47 5.95 -10.62 12.95
N GLY A 48 4.71 -10.68 12.46
CA GLY A 48 4.03 -11.95 12.21
C GLY A 48 2.89 -11.80 11.22
N SER A 49 2.70 -12.80 10.39
CA SER A 49 1.58 -12.93 9.48
C SER A 49 0.96 -14.32 9.64
N LEU A 50 -0.34 -14.34 9.85
CA LEU A 50 -1.14 -15.55 9.86
C LEU A 50 -2.10 -15.49 8.68
N CYS A 51 -2.00 -16.47 7.77
CA CYS A 51 -2.90 -16.56 6.63
C CYS A 51 -3.58 -17.94 6.61
N ILE A 52 -4.90 -17.93 6.56
CA ILE A 52 -5.74 -19.11 6.45
C ILE A 52 -6.50 -19.02 5.13
N LYS A 53 -6.34 -20.01 4.26
CA LYS A 53 -7.03 -20.08 2.97
C LYS A 53 -7.87 -21.33 2.90
N HIS A 54 -9.16 -21.16 2.70
CA HIS A 54 -10.10 -22.26 2.48
C HIS A 54 -10.59 -22.23 1.04
N PRO A 55 -10.24 -23.23 0.19
CA PRO A 55 -10.49 -23.17 -1.25
C PRO A 55 -11.91 -23.53 -1.67
N ASN A 56 -12.74 -24.10 -0.79
CA ASN A 56 -14.10 -24.57 -1.13
C ASN A 56 -14.97 -24.60 0.14
N LEU A 57 -15.43 -23.43 0.58
CA LEU A 57 -16.09 -23.29 1.88
C LEU A 57 -17.44 -24.02 1.97
N PHE A 58 -18.27 -23.93 0.91
CA PHE A 58 -19.62 -24.50 0.88
C PHE A 58 -19.80 -25.54 -0.22
N GLY A 59 -18.71 -26.03 -0.84
CA GLY A 59 -18.77 -27.02 -1.91
C GLY A 59 -18.93 -26.47 -3.32
N GLY A 60 -19.16 -25.16 -3.49
CA GLY A 60 -19.32 -24.48 -4.77
C GLY A 60 -18.07 -23.77 -5.27
N SER A 61 -16.87 -24.15 -4.80
CA SER A 61 -15.58 -23.52 -5.11
C SER A 61 -15.43 -22.08 -4.60
N GLU A 62 -16.21 -21.70 -3.59
CA GLU A 62 -16.05 -20.43 -2.88
C GLU A 62 -14.76 -20.44 -2.09
N LYS A 63 -14.01 -19.34 -2.16
CA LYS A 63 -12.73 -19.18 -1.48
C LYS A 63 -12.86 -18.20 -0.33
N LEU A 64 -12.41 -18.63 0.83
CA LEU A 64 -12.28 -17.76 2.00
C LEU A 64 -10.81 -17.59 2.32
N ASP A 65 -10.35 -16.35 2.31
CA ASP A 65 -9.01 -15.96 2.71
C ASP A 65 -9.13 -15.10 3.97
N VAL A 66 -8.48 -15.51 5.04
CA VAL A 66 -8.37 -14.74 6.28
C VAL A 66 -6.90 -14.49 6.54
N SER A 67 -6.50 -13.24 6.60
CA SER A 67 -5.14 -12.87 6.97
C SER A 67 -5.13 -11.93 8.16
N TRP A 68 -4.14 -12.11 9.00
CA TRP A 68 -3.81 -11.20 10.09
C TRP A 68 -2.33 -10.90 10.03
N ASP A 69 -2.02 -9.66 9.74
CA ASP A 69 -0.66 -9.15 9.70
C ASP A 69 -0.43 -8.24 10.91
N LYS A 70 0.57 -8.57 11.70
CA LYS A 70 0.97 -7.79 12.87
C LYS A 70 2.38 -7.25 12.65
N GLY A 71 2.47 -5.95 12.51
CA GLY A 71 3.73 -5.22 12.54
C GLY A 71 4.08 -4.71 13.94
N LEU A 72 5.14 -3.94 14.03
CA LEU A 72 5.59 -3.36 15.29
C LEU A 72 4.56 -2.35 15.83
N TYR A 73 3.97 -1.55 14.95
CA TYR A 73 3.04 -0.47 15.29
C TYR A 73 1.70 -0.57 14.56
N ASP A 74 1.59 -1.46 13.62
CA ASP A 74 0.42 -1.67 12.80
C ASP A 74 -0.17 -3.07 13.00
N SER A 75 -1.44 -3.21 12.70
CA SER A 75 -2.13 -4.49 12.72
C SER A 75 -3.22 -4.43 11.67
N THR A 76 -3.25 -5.41 10.79
CA THR A 76 -4.27 -5.52 9.76
C THR A 76 -4.91 -6.90 9.78
N VAL A 77 -6.21 -6.95 9.90
CA VAL A 77 -7.03 -8.15 9.74
C VAL A 77 -7.83 -8.00 8.45
N LEU A 78 -7.74 -8.97 7.57
CA LEU A 78 -8.46 -9.02 6.31
C LEU A 78 -9.22 -10.32 6.19
N VAL A 79 -10.51 -10.23 5.89
CA VAL A 79 -11.35 -11.37 5.55
C VAL A 79 -11.87 -11.14 4.14
N ALA A 80 -11.55 -12.02 3.21
CA ALA A 80 -11.96 -11.95 1.83
C ALA A 80 -12.71 -13.22 1.42
N TYR A 81 -13.97 -13.06 1.04
CA TYR A 81 -14.81 -14.13 0.52
C TYR A 81 -15.01 -13.94 -0.98
N ARG A 82 -14.56 -14.90 -1.76
CA ARG A 82 -14.67 -14.89 -3.23
C ARG A 82 -15.67 -15.91 -3.69
N ARG A 83 -16.68 -15.44 -4.40
CA ARG A 83 -17.65 -16.30 -5.06
C ARG A 83 -17.17 -16.62 -6.48
N PRO A 84 -17.11 -17.89 -6.88
CA PRO A 84 -16.71 -18.25 -8.23
C PRO A 84 -17.74 -17.75 -9.23
N ARG A 85 -17.25 -17.20 -10.33
CA ARG A 85 -18.04 -16.76 -11.49
C ARG A 85 -17.36 -17.25 -12.77
N PRO A 86 -18.09 -17.40 -13.86
CA PRO A 86 -17.49 -17.66 -15.16
C PRO A 86 -16.37 -16.64 -15.48
N GLU A 87 -15.32 -17.10 -16.17
CA GLU A 87 -14.12 -16.27 -16.44
C GLU A 87 -14.39 -15.00 -17.23
N TRP A 88 -15.48 -14.96 -18.01
CA TRP A 88 -15.90 -13.77 -18.78
C TRP A 88 -16.67 -12.74 -17.97
N LEU A 89 -17.04 -13.06 -16.72
CA LEU A 89 -17.72 -12.13 -15.81
C LEU A 89 -16.72 -11.57 -14.77
N PRO A 90 -16.96 -10.34 -14.29
CA PRO A 90 -16.19 -9.78 -13.18
C PRO A 90 -16.24 -10.70 -11.96
N GLN A 91 -15.09 -11.04 -11.43
CA GLN A 91 -14.96 -11.84 -10.21
C GLN A 91 -15.35 -10.99 -9.00
N GLN A 92 -16.23 -11.52 -8.17
CA GLN A 92 -16.77 -10.82 -7.02
C GLN A 92 -16.07 -11.27 -5.74
N CYS A 93 -15.58 -10.30 -4.96
CA CYS A 93 -14.93 -10.52 -3.69
C CYS A 93 -15.57 -9.62 -2.62
N PHE A 94 -16.12 -10.21 -1.59
CA PHE A 94 -16.57 -9.49 -0.40
C PHE A 94 -15.39 -9.34 0.54
N VAL A 95 -15.13 -8.12 1.00
CA VAL A 95 -13.96 -7.78 1.80
C VAL A 95 -14.40 -7.10 3.08
N LEU A 96 -13.93 -7.63 4.20
CA LEU A 96 -13.96 -6.99 5.50
C LEU A 96 -12.53 -6.80 5.96
N GLN A 97 -12.13 -5.56 6.21
CA GLN A 97 -10.78 -5.22 6.65
C GLN A 97 -10.84 -4.31 7.87
N HIS A 98 -10.06 -4.64 8.86
CA HIS A 98 -9.79 -3.76 9.98
C HIS A 98 -8.28 -3.54 10.07
N SER A 99 -7.85 -2.28 10.06
CA SER A 99 -6.44 -1.92 10.18
C SER A 99 -6.24 -0.86 11.24
N VAL A 100 -5.17 -1.01 12.01
CA VAL A 100 -4.67 0.02 12.92
C VAL A 100 -3.25 0.33 12.50
N SER A 101 -2.97 1.59 12.20
CA SER A 101 -1.65 2.03 11.74
C SER A 101 -1.34 3.44 12.26
N PRO A 102 -0.06 3.75 12.51
CA PRO A 102 0.33 5.11 12.84
C PRO A 102 0.09 6.03 11.63
N GLU A 103 -0.40 7.24 11.90
CA GLU A 103 -0.64 8.24 10.86
C GLU A 103 0.62 9.09 10.61
N ILE A 104 1.08 9.10 9.38
CA ILE A 104 2.32 9.76 8.98
C ILE A 104 2.06 11.16 8.43
N GLY A 105 0.91 11.36 7.80
CA GLY A 105 0.60 12.60 7.07
C GLY A 105 0.20 13.78 7.94
N VAL A 106 -0.20 13.52 9.18
CA VAL A 106 -0.87 14.50 10.03
C VAL A 106 0.10 15.49 10.69
N HIS A 107 1.34 15.08 10.96
CA HIS A 107 2.26 15.92 11.74
C HIS A 107 3.32 16.60 10.90
N GLY A 108 3.40 17.90 11.11
CA GLY A 108 4.15 18.84 10.30
C GLY A 108 5.48 19.30 10.83
N THR A 109 5.93 18.90 11.99
CA THR A 109 7.27 19.27 12.43
C THR A 109 8.29 18.44 11.66
N PRO A 110 9.31 19.06 11.03
CA PRO A 110 10.50 18.36 10.61
C PRO A 110 11.20 17.92 11.87
N VAL A 111 10.73 16.84 12.46
CA VAL A 111 11.45 16.20 13.55
C VAL A 111 12.65 15.53 12.92
N ASP A 112 13.75 15.59 13.63
CA ASP A 112 14.98 14.89 13.29
C ASP A 112 14.66 13.60 12.56
N ASN A 113 15.34 13.37 11.44
CA ASN A 113 15.12 12.26 10.51
C ASN A 113 15.03 10.87 11.17
N PHE A 114 15.01 10.79 12.47
CA PHE A 114 15.26 9.63 13.29
C PHE A 114 14.19 9.38 14.36
N SER A 115 13.26 10.27 14.59
CA SER A 115 12.24 9.99 15.56
C SER A 115 10.97 9.42 14.91
N ARG A 116 10.39 8.46 15.56
CA ARG A 116 9.07 7.87 15.33
C ARG A 116 7.92 8.89 15.28
N SER A 117 8.25 10.12 15.44
CA SER A 117 7.34 11.23 15.60
C SER A 117 6.63 11.66 14.32
N GLY A 118 6.76 10.91 13.24
CA GLY A 118 5.88 11.10 12.09
C GLY A 118 4.39 11.00 12.44
N SER A 119 4.01 10.19 13.42
CA SER A 119 2.62 10.03 13.85
C SER A 119 2.19 11.00 14.95
N GLY A 120 3.16 11.66 15.67
CA GLY A 120 2.86 12.54 16.80
C GLY A 120 1.87 11.96 17.83
N GLY A 121 1.90 10.65 18.01
CA GLY A 121 0.99 9.95 18.88
C GLY A 121 -0.41 9.71 18.31
N VAL A 122 -0.59 9.82 17.00
CA VAL A 122 -1.87 9.60 16.32
C VAL A 122 -1.86 8.28 15.56
N ASN A 123 -2.82 7.43 15.86
CA ASN A 123 -3.05 6.16 15.18
C ASN A 123 -4.41 6.17 14.48
N LEU A 124 -4.48 5.57 13.29
CA LEU A 124 -5.71 5.37 12.55
C LEU A 124 -6.23 3.95 12.76
N SER A 125 -7.45 3.83 13.27
CA SER A 125 -8.23 2.60 13.22
C SER A 125 -9.23 2.70 12.08
N ARG A 126 -9.04 1.91 11.04
CA ARG A 126 -9.91 1.91 9.85
C ARG A 126 -10.63 0.58 9.73
N LEU A 127 -11.95 0.63 9.75
CA LEU A 127 -12.83 -0.50 9.41
C LEU A 127 -13.37 -0.27 8.00
N SER A 128 -13.19 -1.24 7.13
CA SER A 128 -13.63 -1.21 5.74
C SER A 128 -14.45 -2.46 5.42
N LEU A 129 -15.65 -2.26 4.89
CA LEU A 129 -16.54 -3.33 4.45
C LEU A 129 -17.02 -3.03 3.04
N GLY A 130 -16.89 -3.99 2.12
CA GLY A 130 -17.35 -3.74 0.76
C GLY A 130 -17.21 -4.91 -0.19
N VAL A 131 -17.33 -4.58 -1.45
CA VAL A 131 -17.29 -5.54 -2.56
C VAL A 131 -16.28 -5.04 -3.60
N ASP A 132 -15.38 -5.92 -3.98
CA ASP A 132 -14.43 -5.72 -5.07
C ASP A 132 -14.90 -6.54 -6.28
N LEU A 133 -14.99 -5.89 -7.42
CA LEU A 133 -15.29 -6.48 -8.72
C LEU A 133 -14.04 -6.43 -9.57
N ASN A 134 -13.41 -7.59 -9.77
CA ASN A 134 -12.23 -7.72 -10.62
C ASN A 134 -12.67 -8.09 -12.03
N GLU A 135 -12.44 -7.21 -12.96
CA GLU A 135 -12.74 -7.46 -14.37
C GLU A 135 -11.80 -8.54 -14.92
N PRO A 136 -12.27 -9.33 -15.91
CA PRO A 136 -11.41 -10.28 -16.59
C PRO A 136 -10.18 -9.57 -17.17
N ALA A 137 -8.99 -10.13 -16.92
CA ALA A 137 -7.75 -9.56 -17.42
C ALA A 137 -7.75 -9.57 -18.95
N SER A 138 -7.63 -8.41 -19.56
CA SER A 138 -7.24 -8.31 -20.96
C SER A 138 -5.70 -8.33 -21.05
N SER A 139 -5.12 -8.71 -22.16
CA SER A 139 -3.69 -9.05 -22.34
C SER A 139 -2.67 -8.36 -21.42
N ASN A 140 -2.80 -7.05 -21.20
CA ASN A 140 -1.86 -6.25 -20.41
C ASN A 140 -2.55 -5.36 -19.36
N TRP A 141 -3.89 -5.33 -19.34
CA TRP A 141 -4.69 -4.52 -18.44
C TRP A 141 -5.45 -5.36 -17.44
N THR A 142 -5.48 -4.90 -16.21
CA THR A 142 -6.37 -5.40 -15.15
C THR A 142 -7.12 -4.23 -14.57
N SER A 143 -8.41 -4.41 -14.29
CA SER A 143 -9.27 -3.38 -13.73
C SER A 143 -10.02 -3.94 -12.53
N THR A 144 -10.13 -3.15 -11.47
CA THR A 144 -10.87 -3.50 -10.27
C THR A 144 -11.74 -2.32 -9.88
N THR A 145 -13.03 -2.57 -9.76
CA THR A 145 -13.99 -1.60 -9.21
C THR A 145 -14.41 -2.04 -7.83
N SER A 146 -14.38 -1.15 -6.87
CA SER A 146 -14.72 -1.43 -5.47
C SER A 146 -15.75 -0.43 -4.96
N ILE A 147 -16.69 -0.92 -4.17
CA ILE A 147 -17.58 -0.07 -3.35
C ILE A 147 -17.37 -0.49 -1.91
N LYS A 148 -16.91 0.43 -1.07
CA LYS A 148 -16.58 0.15 0.34
C LYS A 148 -17.17 1.22 1.24
N PHE A 149 -17.78 0.77 2.32
CA PHE A 149 -18.02 1.60 3.49
C PHE A 149 -16.74 1.64 4.30
N GLU A 150 -16.27 2.82 4.64
CA GLU A 150 -15.11 3.04 5.50
C GLU A 150 -15.51 3.85 6.73
N HIS A 151 -15.09 3.36 7.87
CA HIS A 151 -15.21 4.04 9.15
C HIS A 151 -13.82 4.20 9.75
N VAL A 152 -13.38 5.44 9.88
CA VAL A 152 -12.04 5.80 10.33
C VAL A 152 -12.16 6.46 11.69
N ASN A 153 -11.53 5.85 12.69
CA ASN A 153 -11.47 6.34 14.05
C ASN A 153 -10.03 6.75 14.39
N ILE A 154 -9.88 7.92 14.96
CA ILE A 154 -8.56 8.47 15.29
C ILE A 154 -8.27 8.20 16.76
N LEU A 155 -7.14 7.55 17.01
CA LEU A 155 -6.73 7.11 18.35
C LEU A 155 -5.41 7.77 18.72
N SER A 156 -5.28 8.09 20.02
CA SER A 156 -3.99 8.42 20.64
C SER A 156 -3.16 7.15 20.85
N ASP A 157 -1.90 7.29 21.24
CA ASP A 157 -1.04 6.15 21.61
C ASP A 157 -1.63 5.33 22.78
N ASP A 158 -2.43 5.97 23.65
CA ASP A 158 -3.15 5.31 24.74
C ASP A 158 -4.43 4.58 24.29
N GLY A 159 -4.75 4.58 23.00
CA GLY A 159 -5.96 3.97 22.43
C GLY A 159 -7.26 4.77 22.65
N ARG A 160 -7.18 6.02 23.09
CA ARG A 160 -8.34 6.90 23.26
C ARG A 160 -8.67 7.61 21.97
N SER A 161 -9.96 7.76 21.66
CA SER A 161 -10.40 8.54 20.51
C SER A 161 -10.14 10.03 20.72
N ILE A 162 -9.53 10.68 19.71
CA ILE A 162 -9.17 12.10 19.74
C ILE A 162 -9.74 12.84 18.54
N THR A 163 -9.99 14.15 18.69
CA THR A 163 -10.44 15.03 17.60
C THR A 163 -9.35 15.98 17.12
N ARG A 164 -8.35 16.18 17.98
CA ARG A 164 -7.20 17.06 17.70
C ARG A 164 -5.91 16.36 18.11
N ASP A 165 -4.85 16.68 17.44
CA ASP A 165 -3.51 16.23 17.78
C ASP A 165 -2.93 17.01 18.97
N MET A 166 -1.71 16.66 19.37
CA MET A 166 -1.01 17.32 20.49
C MET A 166 -0.74 18.81 20.24
N GLU A 167 -0.73 19.24 18.98
CA GLU A 167 -0.53 20.65 18.59
C GLU A 167 -1.87 21.40 18.43
N GLY A 168 -3.00 20.74 18.68
CA GLY A 168 -4.34 21.33 18.60
C GLY A 168 -4.95 21.36 17.21
N PHE A 169 -4.32 20.79 16.19
CA PHE A 169 -4.87 20.72 14.83
C PHE A 169 -5.94 19.60 14.73
N PRO A 170 -7.00 19.82 13.94
CA PRO A 170 -8.00 18.81 13.70
C PRO A 170 -7.38 17.61 12.97
N VAL A 171 -7.76 16.40 13.36
CA VAL A 171 -7.30 15.13 12.76
C VAL A 171 -8.37 14.44 11.93
N THR A 172 -9.63 14.91 12.02
CA THR A 172 -10.78 14.46 11.23
C THR A 172 -11.32 15.59 10.36
N CYS A 173 -12.03 15.25 9.30
CA CYS A 173 -12.75 16.23 8.49
C CYS A 173 -14.08 16.61 9.12
N SER A 174 -14.77 15.67 9.77
CA SER A 174 -16.07 15.89 10.42
C SER A 174 -16.00 16.73 11.69
N GLY A 175 -14.81 16.93 12.27
CA GLY A 175 -14.61 17.55 13.58
C GLY A 175 -15.03 16.68 14.78
N SER A 176 -15.51 15.45 14.53
CA SER A 176 -15.79 14.42 15.54
C SER A 176 -14.59 13.49 15.69
N THR A 177 -14.68 12.46 16.55
CA THR A 177 -13.61 11.48 16.75
C THR A 177 -13.45 10.50 15.58
N HIS A 178 -14.39 10.50 14.66
CA HIS A 178 -14.43 9.57 13.54
C HIS A 178 -14.96 10.23 12.27
N ASP A 179 -14.54 9.71 11.16
CA ASP A 179 -15.08 9.99 9.83
C ASP A 179 -15.69 8.72 9.24
N SER A 180 -16.84 8.85 8.59
CA SER A 180 -17.50 7.76 7.85
C SER A 180 -17.70 8.16 6.42
N MET A 181 -17.52 7.22 5.51
CA MET A 181 -17.68 7.46 4.08
C MET A 181 -18.05 6.19 3.32
N VAL A 182 -18.71 6.35 2.19
CA VAL A 182 -18.79 5.31 1.16
C VAL A 182 -17.89 5.72 0.01
N VAL A 183 -16.96 4.86 -0.33
CA VAL A 183 -15.96 5.12 -1.37
C VAL A 183 -16.21 4.19 -2.56
N LEU A 184 -16.44 4.78 -3.73
CA LEU A 184 -16.33 4.11 -5.01
C LEU A 184 -14.89 4.26 -5.48
N LYS A 185 -14.20 3.15 -5.63
CA LYS A 185 -12.81 3.11 -6.10
C LYS A 185 -12.72 2.35 -7.41
N GLN A 186 -12.09 2.96 -8.41
CA GLN A 186 -11.70 2.34 -9.66
C GLN A 186 -10.18 2.30 -9.74
N GLU A 187 -9.62 1.12 -9.93
CA GLU A 187 -8.20 0.93 -10.11
C GLU A 187 -7.93 0.20 -11.42
N SER A 188 -7.13 0.80 -12.29
CA SER A 188 -6.70 0.22 -13.55
C SER A 188 -5.19 0.09 -13.57
N ARG A 189 -4.69 -1.09 -13.89
CA ARG A 189 -3.26 -1.41 -13.95
C ARG A 189 -2.90 -1.93 -15.33
N TYR A 190 -1.83 -1.39 -15.87
CA TYR A 190 -1.20 -1.84 -17.09
C TYR A 190 0.20 -2.37 -16.78
N ALA A 191 0.55 -3.52 -17.31
CA ALA A 191 1.88 -4.09 -17.18
C ALA A 191 2.28 -4.76 -18.49
N LYS A 192 3.43 -4.35 -19.03
CA LYS A 192 4.06 -4.96 -20.21
C LYS A 192 5.53 -5.14 -19.92
N ALA A 193 6.05 -6.32 -20.14
CA ALA A 193 7.47 -6.64 -20.03
C ALA A 193 7.98 -7.22 -21.34
N THR A 194 9.17 -6.80 -21.74
CA THR A 194 9.96 -7.34 -22.82
C THR A 194 11.34 -7.72 -22.29
N ASN A 195 12.19 -8.36 -23.06
CA ASN A 195 13.52 -8.79 -22.62
C ASN A 195 14.41 -7.61 -22.14
N ASP A 196 14.23 -6.42 -22.74
CA ASP A 196 15.09 -5.26 -22.49
C ASP A 196 14.37 -4.09 -21.81
N SER A 197 13.07 -4.20 -21.62
CA SER A 197 12.30 -3.12 -20.99
C SER A 197 11.05 -3.63 -20.30
N PHE A 198 10.59 -2.87 -19.29
CA PHE A 198 9.24 -3.03 -18.77
C PHE A 198 8.56 -1.68 -18.64
N SER A 199 7.24 -1.70 -18.73
CA SER A 199 6.39 -0.53 -18.48
C SER A 199 5.24 -0.95 -17.57
N ARG A 200 5.03 -0.18 -16.50
CA ARG A 200 3.90 -0.34 -15.60
C ARG A 200 3.20 0.99 -15.45
N PHE A 201 1.89 0.96 -15.48
CA PHE A 201 1.06 2.12 -15.21
C PHE A 201 -0.09 1.69 -14.30
N SER A 202 -0.33 2.45 -13.26
CA SER A 202 -1.46 2.26 -12.35
C SER A 202 -2.18 3.59 -12.20
N MET A 203 -3.49 3.57 -12.35
CA MET A 203 -4.37 4.71 -12.16
C MET A 203 -5.46 4.32 -11.17
N GLN A 204 -5.66 5.15 -10.17
CA GLN A 204 -6.63 4.95 -9.12
C GLN A 204 -7.50 6.20 -8.98
N ILE A 205 -8.80 6.03 -9.04
CA ILE A 205 -9.79 7.07 -8.79
C ILE A 205 -10.63 6.62 -7.61
N GLU A 206 -10.78 7.46 -6.61
CA GLU A 206 -11.63 7.23 -5.43
C GLU A 206 -12.61 8.37 -5.34
N GLN A 207 -13.89 8.04 -5.20
CA GLN A 207 -14.97 9.01 -5.06
C GLN A 207 -15.74 8.73 -3.77
N GLY A 208 -15.79 9.71 -2.88
CA GLY A 208 -16.67 9.71 -1.72
C GLY A 208 -18.10 10.00 -2.13
N ILE A 209 -19.03 9.10 -1.81
CA ILE A 209 -20.45 9.21 -2.17
C ILE A 209 -21.23 9.81 -1.00
N PRO A 210 -22.03 10.87 -1.21
CA PRO A 210 -22.82 11.53 -0.17
C PRO A 210 -24.07 10.71 0.18
N VAL A 211 -23.92 9.65 0.98
CA VAL A 211 -25.07 8.85 1.44
C VAL A 211 -25.76 9.51 2.63
N LEU A 212 -25.02 10.12 3.54
CA LEU A 212 -25.50 10.86 4.70
C LEU A 212 -24.88 12.26 4.76
N SER A 213 -25.57 13.21 5.37
CA SER A 213 -25.21 14.65 5.34
C SER A 213 -23.85 15.01 5.98
N LYS A 214 -23.28 14.12 6.79
CA LYS A 214 -21.97 14.33 7.44
C LYS A 214 -20.84 13.48 6.86
N TRP A 215 -21.11 12.76 5.76
CA TRP A 215 -20.13 11.91 5.14
C TRP A 215 -19.28 12.70 4.15
N LEU A 216 -18.02 12.32 4.02
CA LEU A 216 -17.05 13.01 3.20
C LEU A 216 -17.41 12.88 1.71
N ILE A 217 -17.38 14.01 1.02
CA ILE A 217 -17.59 14.12 -0.42
C ILE A 217 -16.29 14.59 -1.06
N PHE A 218 -15.61 13.67 -1.72
CA PHE A 218 -14.32 13.96 -2.35
C PHE A 218 -14.15 13.17 -3.65
N ASN A 219 -13.22 13.64 -4.46
CA ASN A 219 -12.69 12.91 -5.59
C ASN A 219 -11.15 12.90 -5.48
N LYS A 220 -10.57 11.71 -5.34
CA LYS A 220 -9.13 11.50 -5.23
C LYS A 220 -8.64 10.74 -6.45
N PHE A 221 -7.66 11.32 -7.09
CA PHE A 221 -6.98 10.74 -8.23
C PHE A 221 -5.52 10.47 -7.87
N LYS A 222 -5.01 9.29 -8.22
CA LYS A 222 -3.61 8.91 -8.08
C LYS A 222 -3.16 8.12 -9.29
N PHE A 223 -1.96 8.41 -9.79
CA PHE A 223 -1.32 7.59 -10.81
C PHE A 223 0.12 7.28 -10.45
N VAL A 224 0.59 6.15 -10.96
CA VAL A 224 1.99 5.73 -10.89
C VAL A 224 2.37 5.19 -12.27
N ALA A 225 3.37 5.78 -12.87
CA ALA A 225 3.95 5.33 -14.14
C ALA A 225 5.41 4.94 -13.91
N THR A 226 5.78 3.72 -14.28
CA THR A 226 7.15 3.22 -14.11
C THR A 226 7.62 2.62 -15.42
N LYS A 227 8.83 3.00 -15.87
CA LYS A 227 9.49 2.43 -17.04
C LYS A 227 10.89 1.97 -16.67
N GLY A 228 11.23 0.76 -17.02
CA GLY A 228 12.56 0.20 -16.89
C GLY A 228 13.17 -0.08 -18.25
N LEU A 229 14.45 0.24 -18.41
CA LEU A 229 15.23 0.05 -19.63
C LEU A 229 16.57 -0.60 -19.30
N LYS A 230 16.94 -1.62 -20.04
CA LYS A 230 18.25 -2.25 -19.97
C LYS A 230 19.26 -1.44 -20.78
N LEU A 231 20.32 -1.00 -20.15
CA LEU A 231 21.41 -0.23 -20.73
C LEU A 231 22.72 -1.04 -20.64
N GLY A 232 22.90 -1.99 -21.54
CA GLY A 232 24.02 -2.94 -21.46
C GLY A 232 23.95 -3.81 -20.19
N PRO A 233 24.97 -3.77 -19.30
CA PRO A 233 24.92 -4.49 -18.04
C PRO A 233 24.05 -3.78 -16.98
N ALA A 234 23.81 -2.48 -17.15
CA ALA A 234 23.02 -1.67 -16.22
C ALA A 234 21.53 -1.72 -16.53
N PHE A 235 20.72 -1.38 -15.52
CA PHE A 235 19.28 -1.29 -15.65
C PHE A 235 18.79 0.04 -15.06
N LEU A 236 18.15 0.87 -15.89
CA LEU A 236 17.59 2.17 -15.51
C LEU A 236 16.09 2.02 -15.27
N VAL A 237 15.64 2.44 -14.09
CA VAL A 237 14.21 2.54 -13.74
C VAL A 237 13.87 4.00 -13.52
N ALA A 238 12.84 4.48 -14.18
CA ALA A 238 12.25 5.79 -13.95
C ALA A 238 10.79 5.62 -13.52
N SER A 239 10.37 6.33 -12.48
CA SER A 239 9.02 6.31 -11.95
C SER A 239 8.49 7.72 -11.75
N LEU A 240 7.23 7.92 -12.10
CA LEU A 240 6.49 9.16 -11.86
C LEU A 240 5.21 8.83 -11.11
N THR A 241 5.05 9.42 -9.93
CA THR A 241 3.85 9.30 -9.09
C THR A 241 3.22 10.66 -8.95
N GLY A 242 1.92 10.74 -9.16
CA GLY A 242 1.18 11.99 -8.94
C GLY A 242 -0.23 11.73 -8.44
N GLY A 243 -0.83 12.75 -7.85
CA GLY A 243 -2.19 12.67 -7.37
C GLY A 243 -2.76 14.00 -6.94
N SER A 244 -4.09 14.05 -6.83
CA SER A 244 -4.82 15.21 -6.36
C SER A 244 -6.14 14.80 -5.70
N ILE A 245 -6.57 15.60 -4.72
CA ILE A 245 -7.85 15.43 -4.01
C ILE A 245 -8.64 16.72 -4.17
N VAL A 246 -9.90 16.60 -4.60
CA VAL A 246 -10.86 17.70 -4.74
C VAL A 246 -12.06 17.39 -3.84
N GLY A 247 -12.61 18.41 -3.18
CA GLY A 247 -13.71 18.27 -2.22
C GLY A 247 -13.23 18.20 -0.77
N ASP A 248 -13.96 17.46 0.06
CA ASP A 248 -13.58 17.24 1.45
C ASP A 248 -12.29 16.44 1.53
N MET A 249 -11.46 16.76 2.49
CA MET A 249 -10.22 16.02 2.72
C MET A 249 -9.94 15.95 4.21
N ALA A 250 -9.94 14.76 4.74
CA ALA A 250 -9.40 14.53 6.07
C ALA A 250 -7.85 14.58 6.04
N PRO A 251 -7.19 15.04 7.10
CA PRO A 251 -5.73 15.11 7.16
C PRO A 251 -5.03 13.79 6.84
N TYR A 252 -5.59 12.67 7.25
CA TYR A 252 -5.06 11.33 6.97
C TYR A 252 -5.22 10.87 5.51
N GLN A 253 -5.99 11.59 4.68
CA GLN A 253 -6.12 11.31 3.24
C GLN A 253 -5.08 12.05 2.40
N ALA A 254 -4.38 13.03 2.99
CA ALA A 254 -3.40 13.84 2.28
C ALA A 254 -2.24 13.00 1.72
N PHE A 255 -1.68 13.47 0.61
CA PHE A 255 -0.49 12.87 0.05
C PHE A 255 0.73 13.31 0.86
N ALA A 256 1.39 12.35 1.52
CA ALA A 256 2.66 12.59 2.20
C ALA A 256 3.82 12.38 1.23
N VAL A 257 4.71 13.35 1.13
CA VAL A 257 5.90 13.34 0.28
C VAL A 257 7.15 13.33 1.15
N GLY A 258 8.04 12.37 0.92
CA GLY A 258 9.25 12.07 1.68
C GLY A 258 9.30 10.60 2.09
N GLY A 259 10.48 10.12 2.44
CA GLY A 259 10.72 8.74 2.86
C GLY A 259 11.12 7.79 1.75
N LEU A 260 11.30 6.51 2.10
CA LEU A 260 11.80 5.46 1.21
C LEU A 260 10.91 5.25 -0.02
N GLY A 261 9.60 5.36 0.13
CA GLY A 261 8.63 5.17 -0.96
C GLY A 261 8.41 6.39 -1.84
N SER A 262 9.06 7.52 -1.56
CA SER A 262 8.83 8.79 -2.22
C SER A 262 10.15 9.52 -2.52
N VAL A 263 10.66 10.36 -1.61
CA VAL A 263 11.92 11.10 -1.78
C VAL A 263 12.88 10.66 -0.68
N ARG A 264 13.87 9.86 -1.04
CA ARG A 264 14.91 9.40 -0.10
C ARG A 264 15.78 10.57 0.36
N GLY A 265 16.29 10.51 1.59
CA GLY A 265 17.02 11.63 2.22
C GLY A 265 16.14 12.50 3.10
N TYR A 266 14.82 12.29 3.07
CA TYR A 266 13.84 12.91 3.96
C TYR A 266 13.10 11.84 4.75
N GLY A 267 12.64 12.19 5.95
CA GLY A 267 11.71 11.35 6.70
C GLY A 267 10.34 11.27 6.00
N GLU A 268 9.51 10.33 6.44
CA GLU A 268 8.16 10.14 5.90
C GLU A 268 7.33 11.44 6.05
N GLY A 269 6.81 11.94 4.91
CA GLY A 269 6.05 13.17 4.87
C GLY A 269 6.83 14.47 5.18
N ALA A 270 8.16 14.40 5.34
CA ALA A 270 8.96 15.57 5.73
C ALA A 270 9.15 16.60 4.61
N VAL A 271 9.02 16.23 3.35
CA VAL A 271 9.05 17.16 2.21
C VAL A 271 7.78 18.00 2.18
N GLY A 272 6.64 17.37 2.31
CA GLY A 272 5.35 18.02 2.28
C GLY A 272 4.22 17.04 2.49
N SER A 273 3.04 17.57 2.77
CA SER A 273 1.82 16.80 2.90
C SER A 273 0.64 17.68 2.50
N GLY A 274 -0.14 17.25 1.53
CA GLY A 274 -1.20 18.11 1.00
C GLY A 274 -2.16 17.43 0.07
N ARG A 275 -2.99 18.25 -0.60
CA ARG A 275 -4.03 17.79 -1.53
C ARG A 275 -3.50 17.22 -2.82
N SER A 276 -2.32 17.66 -3.22
CA SER A 276 -1.71 17.25 -4.49
C SER A 276 -0.27 16.87 -4.27
N CYS A 277 0.26 15.98 -5.10
CA CYS A 277 1.66 15.61 -5.07
C CYS A 277 2.15 15.26 -6.47
N LEU A 278 3.45 15.44 -6.65
CA LEU A 278 4.18 14.91 -7.80
C LEU A 278 5.55 14.44 -7.32
N VAL A 279 5.89 13.21 -7.62
CA VAL A 279 7.16 12.58 -7.24
C VAL A 279 7.76 11.90 -8.46
N ALA A 280 9.01 12.20 -8.75
CA ALA A 280 9.79 11.56 -9.81
C ALA A 280 11.00 10.86 -9.19
N ASN A 281 11.16 9.59 -9.48
CA ASN A 281 12.28 8.77 -9.03
C ASN A 281 13.04 8.22 -10.23
N SER A 282 14.35 8.18 -10.13
CA SER A 282 15.23 7.56 -11.13
C SER A 282 16.27 6.72 -10.40
N GLU A 283 16.43 5.47 -10.81
CA GLU A 283 17.40 4.55 -10.22
C GLU A 283 18.14 3.79 -11.32
N LEU A 284 19.47 3.89 -11.30
CA LEU A 284 20.38 3.13 -12.14
C LEU A 284 20.99 1.99 -11.33
N THR A 285 20.69 0.76 -11.70
CA THR A 285 21.18 -0.45 -11.03
C THR A 285 22.28 -1.10 -11.86
N LEU A 286 23.39 -1.42 -11.22
CA LEU A 286 24.58 -2.07 -11.81
C LEU A 286 24.82 -3.41 -11.10
N PRO A 287 24.92 -4.54 -11.82
CA PRO A 287 25.28 -5.81 -11.22
C PRO A 287 26.75 -5.78 -10.77
N LEU A 288 27.00 -6.04 -9.48
CA LEU A 288 28.34 -6.17 -8.91
C LEU A 288 28.74 -7.63 -8.81
N THR A 289 27.79 -8.47 -8.40
CA THR A 289 27.90 -9.94 -8.37
C THR A 289 26.56 -10.55 -8.80
N GLU A 290 26.46 -11.86 -8.87
CA GLU A 290 25.20 -12.56 -9.19
C GLU A 290 24.07 -12.25 -8.23
N THR A 291 24.39 -11.99 -6.95
CA THR A 291 23.42 -11.75 -5.87
C THR A 291 23.38 -10.31 -5.40
N LEU A 292 24.39 -9.49 -5.73
CA LEU A 292 24.54 -8.12 -5.24
C LEU A 292 24.57 -7.13 -6.40
N ASN A 293 23.69 -6.13 -6.33
CA ASN A 293 23.66 -5.01 -7.26
C ASN A 293 23.94 -3.71 -6.52
N GLY A 294 24.71 -2.82 -7.13
CA GLY A 294 24.82 -1.43 -6.74
C GLY A 294 23.70 -0.60 -7.38
N ALA A 295 23.25 0.43 -6.71
CA ALA A 295 22.25 1.36 -7.20
C ALA A 295 22.68 2.80 -7.00
N LEU A 296 22.44 3.65 -8.00
CA LEU A 296 22.55 5.10 -7.91
C LEU A 296 21.15 5.67 -8.13
N PHE A 297 20.73 6.63 -7.34
CA PHE A 297 19.39 7.17 -7.46
C PHE A 297 19.32 8.68 -7.31
N LEU A 298 18.28 9.23 -7.93
CA LEU A 298 17.86 10.63 -7.82
C LEU A 298 16.35 10.67 -7.68
N ASP A 299 15.89 11.27 -6.61
CA ASP A 299 14.46 11.42 -6.28
C ASP A 299 14.12 12.91 -6.18
N CYS A 300 12.99 13.31 -6.74
CA CYS A 300 12.45 14.66 -6.64
C CYS A 300 10.97 14.58 -6.31
N GLY A 301 10.49 15.43 -5.40
CA GLY A 301 9.08 15.45 -5.05
C GLY A 301 8.61 16.81 -4.58
N SER A 302 7.32 17.07 -4.78
CA SER A 302 6.65 18.30 -4.35
C SER A 302 5.20 18.03 -3.98
N ASP A 303 4.69 18.75 -3.00
CA ASP A 303 3.27 18.80 -2.65
C ASP A 303 2.48 19.80 -3.52
N LEU A 304 3.13 20.37 -4.54
CA LEU A 304 2.59 21.34 -5.50
C LEU A 304 2.01 22.60 -4.83
N GLY A 305 2.46 22.94 -3.63
CA GLY A 305 1.96 24.09 -2.88
C GLY A 305 0.47 24.00 -2.55
N SER A 306 -0.04 22.78 -2.42
CA SER A 306 -1.47 22.50 -2.37
C SER A 306 -2.14 23.12 -1.14
N GLY A 307 -2.69 24.33 -1.34
CA GLY A 307 -3.77 24.89 -0.56
C GLY A 307 -3.51 25.18 0.91
N ARG A 308 -2.66 26.16 1.20
CA ARG A 308 -2.46 26.66 2.57
C ARG A 308 -3.76 27.12 3.27
N LEU A 309 -4.81 27.40 2.52
CA LEU A 309 -6.06 27.98 3.02
C LEU A 309 -7.18 26.94 3.27
N VAL A 310 -6.94 25.67 3.00
CA VAL A 310 -7.98 24.65 3.17
C VAL A 310 -7.93 24.09 4.59
N PRO A 311 -9.01 24.20 5.38
CA PRO A 311 -9.08 23.61 6.71
C PRO A 311 -8.73 22.12 6.69
N GLY A 312 -7.97 21.66 7.67
CA GLY A 312 -7.51 20.27 7.78
C GLY A 312 -6.36 19.89 6.84
N ASN A 313 -5.88 20.81 5.98
CA ASN A 313 -4.73 20.53 5.13
C ASN A 313 -3.43 20.53 5.95
N PRO A 314 -2.66 19.42 5.99
CA PRO A 314 -1.38 19.37 6.70
C PRO A 314 -0.34 20.35 6.20
N ALA A 315 -0.47 20.86 4.96
CA ALA A 315 0.42 21.90 4.41
C ALA A 315 0.34 23.25 5.16
N LEU A 316 -0.69 23.47 5.97
CA LEU A 316 -0.78 24.63 6.88
C LEU A 316 0.28 24.57 7.98
N ARG A 317 0.83 23.41 8.27
CA ARG A 317 1.78 23.20 9.35
C ARG A 317 3.14 23.76 8.97
N GLN A 318 3.70 24.55 9.86
CA GLN A 318 4.98 25.22 9.62
C GLN A 318 6.15 24.24 9.50
N GLY A 319 7.16 24.61 8.71
CA GLY A 319 8.46 23.94 8.67
C GLY A 319 8.67 22.90 7.57
N LYS A 320 7.65 22.57 6.76
CA LYS A 320 7.83 21.70 5.60
C LYS A 320 8.26 22.48 4.36
N PRO A 321 9.29 22.02 3.62
CA PRO A 321 9.80 22.75 2.46
C PRO A 321 8.85 22.76 1.26
N GLY A 322 7.88 21.82 1.17
CA GLY A 322 6.91 21.69 0.08
C GLY A 322 7.49 21.09 -1.20
N SER A 323 8.82 21.08 -1.35
CA SER A 323 9.55 20.41 -2.40
C SER A 323 10.88 19.89 -1.90
N GLY A 324 11.37 18.80 -2.46
CA GLY A 324 12.62 18.19 -2.01
C GLY A 324 13.28 17.36 -3.10
N THR A 325 14.59 17.25 -2.98
CA THR A 325 15.43 16.44 -3.85
C THR A 325 16.35 15.59 -3.00
N GLY A 326 16.39 14.31 -3.26
CA GLY A 326 17.25 13.34 -2.62
C GLY A 326 18.07 12.59 -3.64
N PHE A 327 19.32 12.35 -3.35
CA PHE A 327 20.20 11.55 -4.20
C PHE A 327 21.11 10.69 -3.34
N GLY A 328 21.61 9.63 -3.92
CA GLY A 328 22.46 8.73 -3.17
C GLY A 328 22.82 7.46 -3.93
N TYR A 329 23.30 6.53 -3.14
CA TYR A 329 23.66 5.20 -3.64
C TYR A 329 23.19 4.13 -2.67
N GLY A 330 23.06 2.91 -3.16
CA GLY A 330 22.57 1.80 -2.36
C GLY A 330 23.04 0.45 -2.84
N LEU A 331 22.74 -0.53 -2.05
CA LEU A 331 22.97 -1.93 -2.34
C LEU A 331 21.66 -2.68 -2.38
N ARG A 332 21.53 -3.60 -3.33
CA ARG A 332 20.40 -4.48 -3.55
C ARG A 332 20.89 -5.91 -3.49
N TYR A 333 20.56 -6.60 -2.43
CA TYR A 333 20.97 -8.00 -2.24
C TYR A 333 19.79 -8.94 -2.49
N LYS A 334 19.98 -9.89 -3.40
CA LYS A 334 19.01 -10.95 -3.66
C LYS A 334 19.29 -12.12 -2.74
N SER A 335 18.41 -12.32 -1.75
CA SER A 335 18.44 -13.46 -0.84
C SER A 335 17.36 -14.48 -1.25
N PRO A 336 17.51 -15.76 -0.93
CA PRO A 336 16.43 -16.74 -1.05
C PRO A 336 15.18 -16.38 -0.25
N ILE A 337 15.34 -15.59 0.81
CA ILE A 337 14.25 -15.16 1.71
C ILE A 337 13.59 -13.88 1.19
N GLY A 338 14.24 -13.11 0.31
CA GLY A 338 13.72 -11.85 -0.20
C GLY A 338 14.81 -10.90 -0.69
N HIS A 339 14.42 -9.72 -1.13
CA HIS A 339 15.34 -8.69 -1.58
C HIS A 339 15.62 -7.70 -0.45
N LEU A 340 16.87 -7.57 -0.06
CA LEU A 340 17.34 -6.58 0.90
C LEU A 340 17.82 -5.35 0.15
N GLN A 341 17.45 -4.18 0.67
CA GLN A 341 17.82 -2.88 0.13
C GLN A 341 18.42 -2.04 1.25
N ILE A 342 19.60 -1.46 1.00
CA ILE A 342 20.24 -0.49 1.88
C ILE A 342 20.57 0.73 1.03
N ASP A 343 20.04 1.90 1.38
CA ASP A 343 20.24 3.15 0.66
C ASP A 343 20.87 4.19 1.59
N TYR A 344 21.97 4.77 1.14
CA TYR A 344 22.52 5.97 1.70
C TYR A 344 22.08 7.15 0.88
N ALA A 345 21.26 8.01 1.47
CA ALA A 345 20.64 9.16 0.81
C ALA A 345 21.10 10.48 1.44
N MET A 346 21.22 11.49 0.61
CA MET A 346 21.48 12.86 1.01
C MET A 346 20.42 13.78 0.38
N ASN A 347 19.86 14.68 1.18
CA ASN A 347 18.89 15.67 0.70
C ASN A 347 19.56 17.01 0.35
N SER A 348 18.77 17.93 -0.21
CA SER A 348 19.25 19.28 -0.58
C SER A 348 19.76 20.11 0.61
N PHE A 349 19.40 19.75 1.84
CA PHE A 349 19.91 20.39 3.07
C PHE A 349 21.18 19.72 3.59
N LYS A 350 21.82 18.83 2.81
CA LYS A 350 23.02 18.04 3.19
C LYS A 350 22.81 17.12 4.39
N GLN A 351 21.58 16.84 4.75
CA GLN A 351 21.28 15.82 5.75
C GLN A 351 21.44 14.44 5.13
N LYS A 352 22.01 13.53 5.90
CA LYS A 352 22.36 12.18 5.48
C LYS A 352 21.46 11.18 6.18
N THR A 353 20.88 10.25 5.45
CA THR A 353 19.96 9.24 6.00
C THR A 353 20.26 7.89 5.39
N VAL A 354 20.23 6.85 6.22
CA VAL A 354 20.33 5.46 5.76
C VAL A 354 18.94 4.83 5.84
N PHE A 355 18.50 4.29 4.71
CA PHE A 355 17.26 3.54 4.63
C PHE A 355 17.55 2.05 4.50
N PHE A 356 16.76 1.26 5.17
CA PHE A 356 16.79 -0.17 5.08
C PHE A 356 15.41 -0.68 4.63
N GLY A 357 15.38 -1.52 3.63
CA GLY A 357 14.14 -2.09 3.10
C GLY A 357 14.28 -3.59 2.84
N VAL A 358 13.17 -4.30 3.05
CA VAL A 358 13.03 -5.70 2.70
C VAL A 358 11.81 -5.83 1.80
N SER A 359 11.97 -6.45 0.64
CA SER A 359 10.88 -6.64 -0.28
C SER A 359 10.86 -8.08 -0.83
N ASN A 360 9.69 -8.52 -1.31
CA ASN A 360 9.51 -9.85 -1.90
C ASN A 360 10.02 -10.99 -1.00
N LEU A 361 9.56 -11.01 0.24
CA LEU A 361 9.68 -12.21 1.06
C LEU A 361 8.90 -13.31 0.35
N GLY A 362 9.65 -14.16 -0.38
CA GLY A 362 9.06 -15.28 -1.12
C GLY A 362 8.51 -16.31 -0.14
N LEU A 363 7.21 -16.44 -0.09
CA LEU A 363 6.46 -17.55 0.45
C LEU A 363 5.72 -18.25 -0.67
#